data_4d940a084dfbb7580634fa8b1374de4b
#
_entry.id   4d940a084dfbb7580634fa8b1374de4b
#
_cell.length_a   1.000
_cell.length_b   1.000
_cell.length_c   1.000
_cell.angle_alpha   90.00
_cell.angle_beta   90.00
_cell.angle_gamma   90.00
#
_symmetry.space_group_name_H-M   'P 1'
#
loop_
_entity.id
_entity.type
_entity.pdbx_description
1 polymer ?
#
loop_
_entity_poly.entity_id
_entity_poly.type
_entity_poly.pdbx_seq_one_letter_code
_entity_poly.pdbx_strand_id
1 'polypeptide(L)'
;MKIDYKIEEVRPNVFAVIVKDHYHRAMLFCRVQEFYESPNPQFRGKNFSIWDYIEWYSREHHDIFTYTFDWGGFNIPLKTAWECYEGKEKGTKKMNDCVRSMPDSWKSPYDEVMKDIIWNIESKMFNKKNTRNMNAYIIGAPTTEDETFEHEVCHGLYATNKEYKVLVDEITETIEWQDYLKFEGNLLDMGYTASVIPDEIQAYLSTNYEYTKFSKGVSKRKCKELHKQYQKVFNKYL
;
A
#
# COMPACT_ATOMS: atom_id res chain seq x y z
N MET A 1 13.50 -17.80 -9.31
CA MET A 1 12.61 -17.07 -10.25
C MET A 1 13.25 -15.72 -10.56
N LYS A 2 13.19 -15.24 -11.80
CA LYS A 2 13.70 -13.90 -12.17
C LYS A 2 12.50 -13.01 -12.49
N ILE A 3 12.34 -11.93 -11.74
CA ILE A 3 11.33 -10.90 -12.00
C ILE A 3 12.08 -9.66 -12.48
N ASP A 4 11.59 -9.04 -13.54
CA ASP A 4 12.11 -7.76 -14.01
C ASP A 4 11.43 -6.64 -13.23
N TYR A 5 12.22 -5.93 -12.41
CA TYR A 5 11.74 -4.81 -11.60
C TYR A 5 12.78 -3.69 -11.52
N LYS A 6 12.31 -2.48 -11.25
CA LYS A 6 13.14 -1.30 -11.00
C LYS A 6 12.72 -0.66 -9.67
N ILE A 7 13.69 -0.21 -8.89
CA ILE A 7 13.45 0.54 -7.65
C ILE A 7 13.90 1.99 -7.85
N GLU A 8 12.97 2.92 -7.70
CA GLU A 8 13.22 4.35 -7.78
C GLU A 8 12.74 5.07 -6.51
N GLU A 9 13.52 6.01 -6.01
CA GLU A 9 13.02 6.97 -5.02
C GLU A 9 12.31 8.09 -5.75
N VAL A 10 10.99 8.06 -5.74
CA VAL A 10 10.12 8.98 -6.51
C VAL A 10 9.78 10.24 -5.73
N ARG A 11 9.80 10.18 -4.42
CA ARG A 11 9.70 11.32 -3.49
C ARG A 11 10.59 11.03 -2.28
N PRO A 12 10.96 12.02 -1.48
CA PRO A 12 11.77 11.78 -0.29
C PRO A 12 11.17 10.69 0.60
N ASN A 13 11.87 9.56 0.73
CA ASN A 13 11.46 8.36 1.48
C ASN A 13 10.28 7.57 0.87
N VAL A 14 9.85 7.84 -0.35
CA VAL A 14 8.87 7.05 -1.10
C VAL A 14 9.58 6.33 -2.24
N PHE A 15 9.58 5.01 -2.21
CA PHE A 15 10.25 4.14 -3.16
C PHE A 15 9.25 3.38 -4.02
N ALA A 16 9.28 3.61 -5.33
CA ALA A 16 8.48 2.85 -6.29
C ALA A 16 9.22 1.58 -6.72
N VAL A 17 8.52 0.47 -6.63
CA VAL A 17 8.91 -0.81 -7.23
C VAL A 17 8.07 -1.00 -8.49
N ILE A 18 8.70 -0.72 -9.63
CA ILE A 18 8.05 -0.78 -10.93
C ILE A 18 8.17 -2.20 -11.48
N VAL A 19 7.03 -2.86 -11.63
CA VAL A 19 6.89 -4.20 -12.21
C VAL A 19 5.79 -4.15 -13.26
N LYS A 20 6.17 -4.25 -14.54
CA LYS A 20 5.22 -4.14 -15.68
C LYS A 20 4.22 -5.29 -15.70
N ASP A 21 4.71 -6.50 -15.48
CA ASP A 21 3.84 -7.68 -15.43
C ASP A 21 2.90 -7.62 -14.24
N HIS A 22 1.61 -7.63 -14.53
CA HIS A 22 0.55 -7.45 -13.53
C HIS A 22 0.51 -8.60 -12.53
N TYR A 23 0.59 -9.85 -13.01
CA TYR A 23 0.60 -11.02 -12.15
C TYR A 23 1.82 -11.03 -11.22
N HIS A 24 3.01 -10.78 -11.77
CA HIS A 24 4.23 -10.73 -10.96
C HIS A 24 4.20 -9.60 -9.94
N ARG A 25 3.66 -8.43 -10.30
CA ARG A 25 3.50 -7.31 -9.36
C ARG A 25 2.59 -7.69 -8.20
N ALA A 26 1.39 -8.21 -8.48
CA ALA A 26 0.43 -8.60 -7.46
C ALA A 26 0.99 -9.70 -6.54
N MET A 27 1.58 -10.73 -7.10
CA MET A 27 2.16 -11.81 -6.30
C MET A 27 3.37 -11.38 -5.48
N LEU A 28 4.17 -10.43 -5.98
CA LEU A 28 5.31 -9.86 -5.25
C LEU A 28 4.87 -9.13 -3.98
N PHE A 29 3.78 -8.37 -4.07
CA PHE A 29 3.26 -7.60 -2.95
C PHE A 29 2.28 -8.39 -2.06
N CYS A 30 1.67 -9.46 -2.55
CA CYS A 30 0.58 -10.17 -1.89
C CYS A 30 0.81 -10.42 -0.39
N ARG A 31 1.93 -11.04 0.01
CA ARG A 31 2.17 -11.34 1.42
C ARG A 31 2.30 -10.09 2.28
N VAL A 32 3.08 -9.10 1.84
CA VAL A 32 3.34 -7.90 2.65
C VAL A 32 2.11 -7.00 2.72
N GLN A 33 1.31 -6.94 1.65
CA GLN A 33 0.05 -6.22 1.60
C GLN A 33 -0.97 -6.84 2.55
N GLU A 34 -1.13 -8.16 2.49
CA GLU A 34 -2.07 -8.87 3.34
C GLU A 34 -1.63 -8.93 4.82
N PHE A 35 -0.34 -8.94 5.05
CA PHE A 35 0.18 -8.74 6.40
C PHE A 35 -0.17 -7.34 6.92
N TYR A 36 -0.12 -6.31 6.06
CA TYR A 36 -0.38 -4.93 6.44
C TYR A 36 -1.85 -4.67 6.71
N GLU A 37 -2.73 -4.97 5.77
CA GLU A 37 -4.11 -4.47 5.80
C GLU A 37 -5.20 -5.49 5.43
N SER A 38 -4.89 -6.79 5.40
CA SER A 38 -5.92 -7.79 5.12
C SER A 38 -7.17 -7.56 5.96
N PRO A 39 -8.37 -7.60 5.36
CA PRO A 39 -9.62 -7.58 6.12
C PRO A 39 -9.76 -8.82 7.01
N ASN A 40 -9.09 -9.91 6.66
CA ASN A 40 -9.09 -11.14 7.44
C ASN A 40 -8.03 -11.11 8.57
N PRO A 41 -8.45 -11.15 9.85
CA PRO A 41 -7.54 -11.12 10.99
C PRO A 41 -6.66 -12.36 11.13
N GLN A 42 -6.86 -13.41 10.31
CA GLN A 42 -5.97 -14.55 10.25
C GLN A 42 -4.65 -14.22 9.55
N PHE A 43 -4.66 -13.26 8.63
CA PHE A 43 -3.50 -12.85 7.84
C PHE A 43 -2.90 -11.53 8.34
N ARG A 44 -3.75 -10.55 8.71
CA ARG A 44 -3.30 -9.23 9.13
C ARG A 44 -2.41 -9.28 10.37
N GLY A 45 -1.16 -8.81 10.20
CA GLY A 45 -0.15 -8.74 11.26
C GLY A 45 0.37 -10.10 11.74
N LYS A 46 0.19 -11.14 10.94
CA LYS A 46 0.64 -12.51 11.25
C LYS A 46 1.36 -13.13 10.06
N ASN A 47 2.30 -14.03 10.34
CA ASN A 47 2.85 -14.89 9.32
C ASN A 47 1.83 -15.96 8.92
N PHE A 48 1.72 -16.22 7.64
CA PHE A 48 0.76 -17.17 7.08
C PHE A 48 1.37 -17.94 5.89
N SER A 49 0.83 -19.10 5.58
CA SER A 49 1.11 -19.79 4.34
C SER A 49 0.48 -19.03 3.18
N ILE A 50 1.27 -18.76 2.12
CA ILE A 50 0.72 -18.10 0.92
C ILE A 50 -0.37 -18.95 0.27
N TRP A 51 -0.27 -20.28 0.42
CA TRP A 51 -1.25 -21.22 -0.12
C TRP A 51 -2.57 -21.17 0.63
N ASP A 52 -2.53 -21.02 1.97
CA ASP A 52 -3.74 -20.85 2.79
C ASP A 52 -4.44 -19.53 2.44
N TYR A 53 -3.65 -18.48 2.15
CA TYR A 53 -4.21 -17.21 1.68
C TYR A 53 -4.87 -17.35 0.31
N ILE A 54 -4.19 -17.98 -0.65
CA ILE A 54 -4.73 -18.24 -1.99
C ILE A 54 -6.04 -19.05 -1.90
N GLU A 55 -6.07 -20.09 -1.08
CA GLU A 55 -7.27 -20.92 -0.88
C GLU A 55 -8.42 -20.11 -0.26
N TRP A 56 -8.13 -19.35 0.80
CA TRP A 56 -9.13 -18.49 1.43
C TRP A 56 -9.66 -17.45 0.44
N TYR A 57 -8.78 -16.71 -0.24
CA TYR A 57 -9.17 -15.67 -1.19
C TYR A 57 -10.02 -16.24 -2.33
N SER A 58 -9.63 -17.41 -2.85
CA SER A 58 -10.40 -18.08 -3.91
C SER A 58 -11.81 -18.44 -3.46
N ARG A 59 -11.99 -18.96 -2.24
CA ARG A 59 -13.32 -19.29 -1.70
C ARG A 59 -14.24 -18.06 -1.60
N GLU A 60 -13.70 -16.91 -1.22
CA GLU A 60 -14.45 -15.65 -1.17
C GLU A 60 -14.80 -15.13 -2.58
N HIS A 61 -14.11 -15.60 -3.63
CA HIS A 61 -14.25 -15.14 -5.01
C HIS A 61 -14.65 -16.28 -5.99
N HIS A 62 -15.65 -17.06 -5.62
CA HIS A 62 -16.23 -18.13 -6.46
C HIS A 62 -15.23 -19.20 -6.89
N ASP A 63 -14.35 -19.61 -6.01
CA ASP A 63 -13.29 -20.60 -6.22
C ASP A 63 -12.23 -20.20 -7.25
N ILE A 64 -12.10 -18.88 -7.52
CA ILE A 64 -11.10 -18.34 -8.44
C ILE A 64 -10.16 -17.40 -7.70
N PHE A 65 -8.85 -17.57 -7.85
CA PHE A 65 -7.87 -16.62 -7.31
C PHE A 65 -7.77 -15.39 -8.22
N THR A 66 -8.63 -14.40 -7.96
CA THR A 66 -8.71 -13.16 -8.74
C THR A 66 -7.81 -12.05 -8.21
N TYR A 67 -7.14 -12.23 -7.08
CA TYR A 67 -6.28 -11.24 -6.42
C TYR A 67 -5.37 -10.49 -7.37
N THR A 68 -4.77 -11.21 -8.32
CA THR A 68 -3.86 -10.63 -9.30
C THR A 68 -4.54 -9.70 -10.30
N PHE A 69 -5.86 -9.66 -10.37
CA PHE A 69 -6.65 -8.79 -11.24
C PHE A 69 -7.43 -7.72 -10.44
N ASP A 70 -7.59 -7.93 -9.16
CA ASP A 70 -8.42 -7.05 -8.31
C ASP A 70 -7.65 -5.80 -7.86
N TRP A 71 -6.30 -5.86 -7.83
CA TRP A 71 -5.44 -4.79 -7.32
C TRP A 71 -4.51 -4.24 -8.41
N GLY A 72 -4.64 -2.95 -8.69
CA GLY A 72 -3.83 -2.25 -9.69
C GLY A 72 -2.47 -1.77 -9.17
N GLY A 73 -2.44 -1.28 -7.94
CA GLY A 73 -1.28 -0.76 -7.23
C GLY A 73 -1.15 -1.34 -5.83
N PHE A 74 -0.05 -1.06 -5.17
CA PHE A 74 0.27 -1.53 -3.81
C PHE A 74 1.02 -0.45 -3.04
N ASN A 75 0.80 -0.40 -1.73
CA ASN A 75 1.46 0.58 -0.89
C ASN A 75 1.69 0.03 0.53
N ILE A 76 2.90 0.15 1.06
CA ILE A 76 3.27 -0.49 2.33
C ILE A 76 4.33 0.33 3.04
N PRO A 77 4.19 0.62 4.34
CA PRO A 77 5.28 1.16 5.13
C PRO A 77 6.48 0.20 5.13
N LEU A 78 7.69 0.71 4.88
CA LEU A 78 8.93 -0.10 4.90
C LEU A 78 9.05 -0.88 6.22
N LYS A 79 8.70 -0.25 7.34
CA LYS A 79 8.71 -0.89 8.66
C LYS A 79 7.80 -2.11 8.70
N THR A 80 6.59 -2.02 8.16
CA THR A 80 5.62 -3.12 8.13
C THR A 80 6.08 -4.25 7.20
N ALA A 81 6.60 -3.90 6.03
CA ALA A 81 7.18 -4.88 5.11
C ALA A 81 8.34 -5.65 5.76
N TRP A 82 9.18 -4.95 6.52
CA TRP A 82 10.27 -5.53 7.28
C TRP A 82 9.74 -6.42 8.43
N GLU A 83 8.75 -5.98 9.21
CA GLU A 83 8.13 -6.75 10.29
C GLU A 83 7.45 -8.04 9.79
N CYS A 84 6.93 -8.05 8.58
CA CYS A 84 6.35 -9.23 7.93
C CYS A 84 7.36 -10.37 7.81
N TYR A 85 8.63 -10.05 7.61
CA TYR A 85 9.70 -11.05 7.44
C TYR A 85 10.54 -11.28 8.69
N GLU A 86 10.64 -10.32 9.60
CA GLU A 86 11.42 -10.44 10.84
C GLU A 86 10.60 -10.78 12.10
N GLY A 87 9.26 -10.67 12.04
CA GLY A 87 8.42 -10.77 13.22
C GLY A 87 8.50 -9.55 14.13
N LYS A 88 7.49 -9.37 14.98
CA LYS A 88 7.35 -8.21 15.90
C LYS A 88 8.27 -8.23 17.11
N GLU A 89 9.40 -8.92 17.10
CA GLU A 89 10.27 -8.93 18.25
C GLU A 89 11.16 -7.69 18.37
N LYS A 90 11.09 -7.09 19.55
CA LYS A 90 11.86 -5.92 19.98
C LYS A 90 13.35 -6.02 19.64
N GLY A 91 13.76 -5.37 18.56
CA GLY A 91 15.02 -4.60 18.59
C GLY A 91 16.33 -5.32 18.40
N THR A 92 16.46 -6.62 18.12
CA THR A 92 17.77 -7.26 18.08
C THR A 92 18.01 -8.39 17.08
N LYS A 93 17.03 -8.86 16.36
CA LYS A 93 17.27 -9.92 15.36
C LYS A 93 17.41 -9.39 13.95
N LYS A 94 18.40 -9.91 13.25
CA LYS A 94 18.65 -9.58 11.83
C LYS A 94 17.53 -10.18 10.96
N MET A 95 17.12 -9.45 9.92
CA MET A 95 16.09 -9.83 8.92
C MET A 95 16.17 -11.30 8.44
N ASN A 96 17.38 -11.87 8.46
CA ASN A 96 17.63 -13.27 8.09
C ASN A 96 17.05 -14.33 9.03
N ASP A 97 16.66 -13.99 10.27
CA ASP A 97 16.28 -15.00 11.27
C ASP A 97 14.77 -15.30 11.24
N CYS A 98 13.95 -14.38 10.82
CA CYS A 98 12.49 -14.56 10.81
C CYS A 98 11.98 -15.32 9.59
N VAL A 99 12.58 -15.08 8.42
CA VAL A 99 12.28 -15.91 7.23
C VAL A 99 12.81 -17.32 7.40
N ARG A 100 13.86 -17.53 8.24
CA ARG A 100 14.30 -18.86 8.64
C ARG A 100 13.31 -19.58 9.55
N SER A 101 12.47 -18.87 10.29
CA SER A 101 11.44 -19.46 11.13
C SER A 101 10.15 -19.83 10.39
N MET A 102 9.94 -19.22 9.21
CA MET A 102 8.79 -19.56 8.36
C MET A 102 9.06 -20.90 7.65
N PRO A 103 8.18 -21.90 7.76
CA PRO A 103 8.33 -23.16 7.03
C PRO A 103 8.51 -22.93 5.53
N ASP A 104 9.39 -23.68 4.88
CA ASP A 104 9.61 -23.53 3.43
C ASP A 104 8.33 -23.77 2.62
N SER A 105 7.44 -24.65 3.11
CA SER A 105 6.13 -24.90 2.51
C SER A 105 5.18 -23.69 2.54
N TRP A 106 5.46 -22.68 3.37
CA TRP A 106 4.67 -21.45 3.47
C TRP A 106 5.15 -20.37 2.53
N LYS A 107 6.40 -20.47 2.07
CA LYS A 107 7.04 -19.45 1.23
C LYS A 107 6.59 -19.55 -0.21
N SER A 108 6.50 -18.41 -0.85
CA SER A 108 6.45 -18.29 -2.31
C SER A 108 7.82 -17.88 -2.85
N PRO A 109 8.11 -18.15 -4.13
CA PRO A 109 9.32 -17.63 -4.76
C PRO A 109 9.42 -16.09 -4.76
N TYR A 110 8.31 -15.39 -4.57
CA TYR A 110 8.23 -13.93 -4.50
C TYR A 110 8.76 -13.37 -3.17
N ASP A 111 8.73 -14.16 -2.09
CA ASP A 111 9.21 -13.73 -0.79
C ASP A 111 10.69 -13.37 -0.78
N GLU A 112 11.53 -14.13 -1.48
CA GLU A 112 12.97 -13.83 -1.57
C GLU A 112 13.21 -12.54 -2.37
N VAL A 113 12.46 -12.33 -3.47
CA VAL A 113 12.57 -11.10 -4.26
C VAL A 113 12.12 -9.88 -3.45
N MET A 114 11.00 -9.97 -2.73
CA MET A 114 10.52 -8.87 -1.88
C MET A 114 11.51 -8.55 -0.75
N LYS A 115 12.14 -9.55 -0.15
CA LYS A 115 13.20 -9.36 0.85
C LYS A 115 14.38 -8.59 0.27
N ASP A 116 14.83 -8.95 -0.93
CA ASP A 116 15.93 -8.24 -1.60
C ASP A 116 15.55 -6.77 -1.87
N ILE A 117 14.31 -6.50 -2.25
CA ILE A 117 13.79 -5.14 -2.45
C ILE A 117 13.83 -4.36 -1.13
N ILE A 118 13.27 -4.93 -0.05
CA ILE A 118 13.25 -4.31 1.28
C ILE A 118 14.68 -4.01 1.75
N TRP A 119 15.60 -4.95 1.60
CA TRP A 119 17.00 -4.77 1.93
C TRP A 119 17.66 -3.65 1.13
N ASN A 120 17.42 -3.60 -0.18
CA ASN A 120 17.96 -2.54 -1.04
C ASN A 120 17.48 -1.15 -0.62
N ILE A 121 16.19 -1.02 -0.29
CA ILE A 121 15.61 0.23 0.19
C ILE A 121 16.18 0.60 1.57
N GLU A 122 16.21 -0.36 2.51
CA GLU A 122 16.79 -0.14 3.85
C GLU A 122 18.25 0.33 3.77
N SER A 123 19.05 -0.30 2.90
CA SER A 123 20.45 0.07 2.70
C SER A 123 20.62 1.50 2.19
N LYS A 124 19.75 1.95 1.28
CA LYS A 124 19.73 3.35 0.81
C LYS A 124 19.36 4.32 1.94
N MET A 125 18.41 3.95 2.78
CA MET A 125 17.98 4.77 3.92
C MET A 125 19.05 4.87 5.00
N PHE A 126 19.74 3.77 5.30
CA PHE A 126 20.84 3.73 6.27
C PHE A 126 21.99 4.65 5.85
N ASN A 127 22.42 4.60 4.59
CA ASN A 127 23.52 5.40 4.06
C ASN A 127 23.25 6.92 4.10
N LYS A 128 21.98 7.34 4.06
CA LYS A 128 21.61 8.77 4.11
C LYS A 128 21.81 9.42 5.47
N LYS A 129 21.68 8.69 6.58
CA LYS A 129 21.62 9.29 7.94
C LYS A 129 22.48 8.60 8.99
N ASN A 130 23.29 7.61 8.64
CA ASN A 130 24.06 6.77 9.59
C ASN A 130 23.22 6.19 10.75
N THR A 131 21.90 6.17 10.60
CA THR A 131 20.95 5.61 11.58
C THR A 131 19.90 4.82 10.82
N ARG A 132 19.46 3.70 11.38
CA ARG A 132 18.37 2.90 10.82
C ARG A 132 17.09 3.74 10.82
N ASN A 133 16.72 4.28 9.68
CA ASN A 133 15.51 5.05 9.50
C ASN A 133 14.50 4.22 8.71
N MET A 134 13.50 3.68 9.40
CA MET A 134 12.42 2.88 8.80
C MET A 134 11.22 3.75 8.34
N ASN A 135 11.36 5.07 8.38
CA ASN A 135 10.31 5.99 7.93
C ASN A 135 10.37 6.19 6.42
N ALA A 136 10.21 5.09 5.69
CA ALA A 136 10.07 5.06 4.25
C ALA A 136 8.81 4.28 3.86
N TYR A 137 8.35 4.49 2.65
CA TYR A 137 7.17 3.86 2.09
C TYR A 137 7.52 3.20 0.77
N ILE A 138 6.97 2.01 0.53
CA ILE A 138 7.15 1.25 -0.70
C ILE A 138 5.83 1.27 -1.45
N ILE A 139 5.87 1.64 -2.72
CA ILE A 139 4.71 1.57 -3.61
C ILE A 139 5.02 0.62 -4.77
N GLY A 140 4.00 -0.10 -5.23
CA GLY A 140 4.08 -1.02 -6.37
C GLY A 140 3.20 -0.55 -7.51
N ALA A 141 3.78 -0.30 -8.68
CA ALA A 141 3.05 0.20 -9.85
C ALA A 141 3.59 -0.41 -11.16
N PRO A 142 2.80 -0.39 -12.25
CA PRO A 142 3.27 -0.87 -13.56
C PRO A 142 4.23 0.10 -14.24
N THR A 143 4.06 1.40 -13.98
CA THR A 143 4.80 2.52 -14.58
C THR A 143 4.76 3.71 -13.62
N THR A 144 5.54 4.76 -13.90
CA THR A 144 5.50 6.03 -13.19
C THR A 144 4.62 7.08 -13.89
N GLU A 145 3.83 6.69 -14.88
CA GLU A 145 3.12 7.61 -15.77
C GLU A 145 1.59 7.38 -15.79
N ASP A 146 1.04 6.66 -14.81
CA ASP A 146 -0.40 6.39 -14.77
C ASP A 146 -1.08 6.85 -13.46
N GLU A 147 -2.41 6.88 -13.47
CA GLU A 147 -3.21 7.31 -12.31
C GLU A 147 -3.02 6.38 -11.09
N THR A 148 -2.74 5.10 -11.33
CA THR A 148 -2.44 4.14 -10.26
C THR A 148 -1.17 4.53 -9.51
N PHE A 149 -0.12 4.91 -10.26
CA PHE A 149 1.13 5.37 -9.66
C PHE A 149 0.91 6.64 -8.82
N GLU A 150 0.20 7.63 -9.35
CA GLU A 150 -0.09 8.87 -8.62
C GLU A 150 -0.89 8.60 -7.34
N HIS A 151 -1.86 7.67 -7.41
CA HIS A 151 -2.63 7.22 -6.25
C HIS A 151 -1.72 6.62 -5.16
N GLU A 152 -0.81 5.72 -5.54
CA GLU A 152 0.14 5.12 -4.58
C GLU A 152 1.14 6.16 -4.04
N VAL A 153 1.52 7.17 -4.84
CA VAL A 153 2.36 8.29 -4.36
C VAL A 153 1.64 9.10 -3.27
N CYS A 154 0.31 9.29 -3.37
CA CYS A 154 -0.47 9.97 -2.33
C CYS A 154 -0.33 9.27 -0.98
N HIS A 155 -0.45 7.93 -0.92
CA HIS A 155 -0.22 7.15 0.29
C HIS A 155 1.20 7.33 0.83
N GLY A 156 2.19 7.26 -0.06
CA GLY A 156 3.58 7.47 0.30
C GLY A 156 3.84 8.85 0.92
N LEU A 157 3.27 9.91 0.33
CA LEU A 157 3.36 11.28 0.87
C LEU A 157 2.63 11.42 2.20
N TYR A 158 1.43 10.85 2.32
CA TYR A 158 0.65 10.89 3.55
C TYR A 158 1.38 10.22 4.73
N ALA A 159 2.10 9.13 4.45
CA ALA A 159 2.87 8.41 5.46
C ALA A 159 4.21 9.07 5.81
N THR A 160 4.89 9.72 4.85
CA THR A 160 6.29 10.16 5.03
C THR A 160 6.48 11.66 5.15
N ASN A 161 5.52 12.47 4.69
CA ASN A 161 5.58 13.92 4.68
C ASN A 161 4.53 14.52 5.64
N LYS A 162 5.00 14.98 6.81
CA LYS A 162 4.10 15.53 7.84
C LYS A 162 3.34 16.79 7.39
N GLU A 163 3.97 17.63 6.59
CA GLU A 163 3.32 18.85 6.09
C GLU A 163 2.20 18.51 5.10
N TYR A 164 2.47 17.60 4.16
CA TYR A 164 1.44 17.08 3.26
C TYR A 164 0.26 16.50 4.04
N LYS A 165 0.55 15.62 5.02
CA LYS A 165 -0.48 15.00 5.85
C LYS A 165 -1.37 16.02 6.54
N VAL A 166 -0.78 17.03 7.20
CA VAL A 166 -1.55 18.08 7.87
C VAL A 166 -2.48 18.81 6.89
N LEU A 167 -1.95 19.19 5.72
CA LEU A 167 -2.75 19.93 4.73
C LEU A 167 -3.92 19.11 4.18
N VAL A 168 -3.75 17.83 3.94
CA VAL A 168 -4.85 16.98 3.46
C VAL A 168 -5.82 16.59 4.57
N ASP A 169 -5.35 16.41 5.80
CA ASP A 169 -6.21 16.19 6.97
C ASP A 169 -7.12 17.42 7.21
N GLU A 170 -6.59 18.64 7.11
CA GLU A 170 -7.38 19.89 7.19
C GLU A 170 -8.50 19.91 6.14
N ILE A 171 -8.24 19.48 4.90
CA ILE A 171 -9.28 19.37 3.88
C ILE A 171 -10.31 18.30 4.26
N THR A 172 -9.85 17.13 4.75
CA THR A 172 -10.73 16.03 5.17
C THR A 172 -11.70 16.49 6.25
N GLU A 173 -11.25 17.30 7.21
CA GLU A 173 -12.09 17.86 8.28
C GLU A 173 -13.18 18.81 7.78
N THR A 174 -13.04 19.36 6.56
CA THR A 174 -14.08 20.19 5.93
C THR A 174 -15.19 19.39 5.25
N ILE A 175 -15.02 18.07 5.10
CA ILE A 175 -16.03 17.23 4.46
C ILE A 175 -17.25 17.13 5.39
N GLU A 176 -18.43 17.43 4.84
CA GLU A 176 -19.66 17.27 5.59
C GLU A 176 -19.82 15.83 6.07
N TRP A 177 -20.20 15.65 7.33
CA TRP A 177 -20.30 14.34 7.97
C TRP A 177 -21.07 13.29 7.14
N GLN A 178 -22.18 13.71 6.52
CA GLN A 178 -22.99 12.81 5.71
C GLN A 178 -22.25 12.34 4.43
N ASP A 179 -21.41 13.18 3.83
CA ASP A 179 -20.60 12.80 2.66
C ASP A 179 -19.40 11.96 3.07
N TYR A 180 -18.78 12.27 4.21
CA TYR A 180 -17.72 11.44 4.80
C TYR A 180 -18.21 10.00 5.04
N LEU A 181 -19.39 9.84 5.67
CA LEU A 181 -19.98 8.51 5.90
C LEU A 181 -20.25 7.73 4.61
N LYS A 182 -20.56 8.42 3.50
CA LYS A 182 -20.73 7.76 2.20
C LYS A 182 -19.40 7.26 1.65
N PHE A 183 -18.35 8.10 1.70
CA PHE A 183 -17.00 7.67 1.29
C PHE A 183 -16.52 6.50 2.14
N GLU A 184 -16.63 6.59 3.46
CA GLU A 184 -16.28 5.52 4.39
C GLU A 184 -17.04 4.22 4.07
N GLY A 185 -18.38 4.27 3.94
CA GLY A 185 -19.20 3.11 3.62
C GLY A 185 -18.80 2.49 2.27
N ASN A 186 -18.58 3.31 1.25
CA ASN A 186 -18.14 2.83 -0.06
C ASN A 186 -16.78 2.14 0.00
N LEU A 187 -15.82 2.68 0.74
CA LEU A 187 -14.49 2.09 0.91
C LEU A 187 -14.55 0.78 1.70
N LEU A 188 -15.37 0.72 2.74
CA LEU A 188 -15.61 -0.53 3.47
C LEU A 188 -16.24 -1.60 2.57
N ASP A 189 -17.21 -1.23 1.73
CA ASP A 189 -17.84 -2.13 0.73
C ASP A 189 -16.82 -2.59 -0.35
N MET A 190 -15.78 -1.80 -0.61
CA MET A 190 -14.67 -2.18 -1.50
C MET A 190 -13.63 -3.08 -0.82
N GLY A 191 -13.76 -3.35 0.49
CA GLY A 191 -12.88 -4.24 1.23
C GLY A 191 -11.78 -3.55 2.03
N TYR A 192 -11.72 -2.22 2.04
CA TYR A 192 -10.76 -1.48 2.88
C TYR A 192 -11.09 -1.60 4.36
N THR A 193 -10.09 -1.50 5.22
CA THR A 193 -10.29 -1.50 6.67
C THR A 193 -10.50 -0.08 7.21
N ALA A 194 -11.22 0.07 8.32
CA ALA A 194 -11.50 1.38 8.90
C ALA A 194 -10.25 2.22 9.21
N SER A 195 -9.11 1.57 9.46
CA SER A 195 -7.86 2.26 9.80
C SER A 195 -7.22 3.02 8.65
N VAL A 196 -7.54 2.67 7.39
CA VAL A 196 -6.96 3.31 6.19
C VAL A 196 -7.92 4.30 5.51
N ILE A 197 -9.18 4.40 5.97
CA ILE A 197 -10.20 5.24 5.33
C ILE A 197 -9.77 6.71 5.10
N PRO A 198 -9.19 7.43 6.07
CA PRO A 198 -8.77 8.82 5.83
C PRO A 198 -7.69 8.93 4.74
N ASP A 199 -6.76 7.97 4.70
CA ASP A 199 -5.69 7.89 3.70
C ASP A 199 -6.26 7.57 2.31
N GLU A 200 -7.19 6.63 2.21
CA GLU A 200 -7.87 6.31 0.95
C GLU A 200 -8.71 7.47 0.42
N ILE A 201 -9.44 8.18 1.28
CA ILE A 201 -10.22 9.35 0.88
C ILE A 201 -9.32 10.40 0.23
N GLN A 202 -8.17 10.73 0.82
CA GLN A 202 -7.25 11.70 0.26
C GLN A 202 -6.62 11.22 -1.05
N ALA A 203 -6.26 9.94 -1.16
CA ALA A 203 -5.68 9.38 -2.37
C ALA A 203 -6.67 9.40 -3.54
N TYR A 204 -7.91 8.90 -3.35
CA TYR A 204 -8.96 8.97 -4.38
C TYR A 204 -9.34 10.40 -4.75
N LEU A 205 -9.50 11.29 -3.78
CA LEU A 205 -9.85 12.69 -4.07
C LEU A 205 -8.70 13.46 -4.71
N SER A 206 -7.44 13.07 -4.51
CA SER A 206 -6.29 13.67 -5.19
C SER A 206 -6.17 13.24 -6.65
N THR A 207 -6.54 12.01 -6.99
CA THR A 207 -6.24 11.38 -8.29
C THR A 207 -7.49 10.96 -9.07
N ASN A 208 -8.27 10.03 -8.55
CA ASN A 208 -9.39 9.39 -9.26
C ASN A 208 -10.74 9.58 -8.55
N TYR A 209 -11.15 10.83 -8.34
CA TYR A 209 -12.41 11.17 -7.66
C TYR A 209 -13.67 10.73 -8.43
N GLU A 210 -13.57 10.48 -9.74
CA GLU A 210 -14.67 10.02 -10.58
C GLU A 210 -14.93 8.52 -10.47
N TYR A 211 -14.09 7.78 -9.74
CA TYR A 211 -14.30 6.35 -9.54
C TYR A 211 -15.66 6.09 -8.88
N THR A 212 -16.55 5.47 -9.63
CA THR A 212 -17.97 5.41 -9.29
C THR A 212 -18.27 4.60 -8.03
N LYS A 213 -17.46 3.59 -7.70
CA LYS A 213 -17.62 2.83 -6.47
C LYS A 213 -17.28 3.70 -5.26
N PHE A 214 -16.14 4.43 -5.31
CA PHE A 214 -15.71 5.33 -4.25
C PHE A 214 -16.68 6.49 -4.01
N SER A 215 -17.13 7.15 -5.10
CA SER A 215 -17.94 8.38 -5.01
C SER A 215 -19.46 8.14 -4.98
N LYS A 216 -19.91 6.90 -4.87
CA LYS A 216 -21.33 6.54 -4.87
C LYS A 216 -22.12 7.31 -3.81
N GLY A 217 -23.19 7.96 -4.24
CA GLY A 217 -24.09 8.71 -3.34
C GLY A 217 -23.62 10.13 -2.96
N VAL A 218 -22.38 10.52 -3.31
CA VAL A 218 -21.88 11.89 -3.18
C VAL A 218 -22.11 12.63 -4.50
N SER A 219 -22.49 13.90 -4.43
CA SER A 219 -22.76 14.67 -5.66
C SER A 219 -21.45 14.91 -6.44
N LYS A 220 -21.53 14.79 -7.78
CA LYS A 220 -20.37 15.06 -8.66
C LYS A 220 -19.78 16.44 -8.45
N ARG A 221 -20.61 17.45 -8.17
CA ARG A 221 -20.14 18.81 -7.88
C ARG A 221 -19.27 18.84 -6.64
N LYS A 222 -19.71 18.18 -5.55
CA LYS A 222 -18.94 18.10 -4.30
C LYS A 222 -17.63 17.36 -4.48
N CYS A 223 -17.65 16.19 -5.13
CA CYS A 223 -16.43 15.44 -5.44
C CYS A 223 -15.42 16.30 -6.24
N LYS A 224 -15.89 17.04 -7.25
CA LYS A 224 -15.05 17.93 -8.05
C LYS A 224 -14.48 19.12 -7.25
N GLU A 225 -15.26 19.67 -6.32
CA GLU A 225 -14.81 20.74 -5.41
C GLU A 225 -13.72 20.23 -4.46
N LEU A 226 -13.93 19.08 -3.85
CA LEU A 226 -12.94 18.43 -3.00
C LEU A 226 -11.68 18.05 -3.79
N HIS A 227 -11.83 17.39 -4.93
CA HIS A 227 -10.71 17.04 -5.80
C HIS A 227 -9.81 18.24 -6.10
N LYS A 228 -10.37 19.39 -6.45
CA LYS A 228 -9.57 20.60 -6.71
C LYS A 228 -8.73 21.04 -5.50
N GLN A 229 -9.26 20.86 -4.30
CA GLN A 229 -8.55 21.22 -3.07
C GLN A 229 -7.39 20.23 -2.80
N TYR A 230 -7.66 18.92 -2.86
CA TYR A 230 -6.65 17.88 -2.66
C TYR A 230 -5.57 17.93 -3.74
N GLN A 231 -5.96 18.04 -5.02
CA GLN A 231 -5.02 18.14 -6.13
C GLN A 231 -4.12 19.38 -6.03
N LYS A 232 -4.64 20.52 -5.55
CA LYS A 232 -3.83 21.72 -5.30
C LYS A 232 -2.74 21.44 -4.26
N VAL A 233 -3.02 20.66 -3.22
CA VAL A 233 -2.01 20.25 -2.24
C VAL A 233 -1.08 19.24 -2.88
N PHE A 234 -1.59 18.17 -3.48
CA PHE A 234 -0.79 17.12 -4.10
C PHE A 234 0.24 17.65 -5.08
N ASN A 235 -0.18 18.57 -5.99
CA ASN A 235 0.70 19.16 -7.00
C ASN A 235 1.87 19.99 -6.43
N LYS A 236 1.85 20.39 -5.16
CA LYS A 236 3.01 21.05 -4.53
C LYS A 236 4.12 20.05 -4.14
N TYR A 237 3.79 18.77 -4.08
CA TYR A 237 4.70 17.72 -3.63
C TYR A 237 5.03 16.72 -4.75
N LEU A 238 4.44 16.89 -5.95
CA LEU A 238 4.86 16.20 -7.17
C LEU A 238 6.14 16.81 -7.72
#